data_03f2cd342f00176a1d51ec07870c0a60
#
_entry.id   03f2cd342f00176a1d51ec07870c0a60
#
_cell.length_a   1.000
_cell.length_b   1.000
_cell.length_c   1.000
_cell.angle_alpha   90.00
_cell.angle_beta   90.00
_cell.angle_gamma   90.00
#
_symmetry.space_group_name_H-M   'P 1'
#
loop_
_entity.id
_entity.type
_entity.pdbx_description
1 polymer ?
#
loop_
_entity_poly.entity_id
_entity_poly.type
_entity_poly.pdbx_seq_one_letter_code
_entity_poly.pdbx_strand_id
1 'polypeptide(L)'
;MKISVNIEAGALAAMPLNGGRIAVDMDGIELSQLVDAVNAHGTLLRIADQPGQIVVEDSLPFGTRLNGLCCSTAHITGEDNTRLEQLSKTGHCQWILDTGYGYLLRLNARRHPALRLKQLGLSKACRKLIVTLTRYHHIDILHLDADGDTLPGVDTFDW
;
A
#
# COMPACT_ATOMS: atom_id res chain seq x y z
N MET A 1 7.09 -5.54 2.07
CA MET A 1 7.48 -4.48 3.00
C MET A 1 9.00 -4.42 3.07
N LYS A 2 9.63 -3.29 2.76
CA LYS A 2 11.07 -3.10 3.00
C LYS A 2 11.21 -2.42 4.35
N ILE A 3 11.72 -3.11 5.35
CA ILE A 3 12.15 -2.49 6.60
C ILE A 3 13.60 -2.07 6.38
N SER A 4 13.86 -0.76 6.43
CA SER A 4 15.22 -0.21 6.44
C SER A 4 15.53 0.16 7.87
N VAL A 5 16.38 -0.62 8.51
CA VAL A 5 16.91 -0.30 9.83
C VAL A 5 18.32 0.23 9.62
N ASN A 6 18.54 1.52 9.91
CA ASN A 6 19.87 2.11 9.89
C ASN A 6 20.53 1.82 11.24
N ILE A 7 21.48 0.91 11.26
CA ILE A 7 22.23 0.55 12.45
C ILE A 7 23.70 0.87 12.16
N GLU A 8 24.29 1.78 12.93
CA GLU A 8 25.74 2.00 12.95
C GLU A 8 26.37 0.92 13.82
N ALA A 9 26.60 -0.24 13.26
CA ALA A 9 27.29 -1.32 13.94
C ALA A 9 28.47 -1.80 13.08
N GLY A 10 29.55 -2.20 13.73
CA GLY A 10 30.82 -2.58 13.09
C GLY A 10 30.76 -3.82 12.19
N ALA A 11 29.73 -4.65 12.29
CA ALA A 11 29.45 -5.76 11.39
C ALA A 11 27.97 -6.12 11.44
N LEU A 12 27.31 -6.14 10.29
CA LEU A 12 25.95 -6.59 10.14
C LEU A 12 25.93 -7.73 9.10
N ALA A 13 25.56 -8.93 9.48
CA ALA A 13 25.28 -10.02 8.57
C ALA A 13 23.77 -10.26 8.52
N ALA A 14 23.14 -9.93 7.40
CA ALA A 14 21.73 -10.20 7.17
C ALA A 14 21.57 -11.34 6.17
N MET A 15 20.88 -12.40 6.55
CA MET A 15 20.51 -13.50 5.64
C MET A 15 19.00 -13.52 5.44
N PRO A 16 18.49 -13.40 4.20
CA PRO A 16 17.09 -13.60 3.92
C PRO A 16 16.74 -15.08 4.07
N LEU A 17 15.76 -15.37 4.93
CA LEU A 17 15.22 -16.72 5.11
C LEU A 17 13.91 -16.88 4.31
N ASN A 18 13.68 -18.12 3.80
CA ASN A 18 12.42 -18.45 3.11
C ASN A 18 11.20 -18.17 4.02
N GLY A 19 10.22 -17.43 3.48
CA GLY A 19 8.99 -17.08 4.20
C GLY A 19 8.96 -15.67 4.80
N GLY A 20 9.84 -14.75 4.35
CA GLY A 20 9.82 -13.35 4.79
C GLY A 20 10.47 -13.09 6.14
N ARG A 21 11.28 -14.03 6.63
CA ARG A 21 12.08 -13.90 7.85
C ARG A 21 13.43 -13.31 7.49
N ILE A 22 13.92 -12.38 8.31
CA ILE A 22 15.28 -11.84 8.22
C ILE A 22 15.96 -12.19 9.54
N ALA A 23 17.04 -12.96 9.48
CA ALA A 23 17.94 -13.13 10.61
C ALA A 23 19.02 -12.05 10.53
N VAL A 24 19.17 -11.28 11.58
CA VAL A 24 20.18 -10.24 11.69
C VAL A 24 21.10 -10.63 12.83
N ASP A 25 22.38 -10.83 12.51
CA ASP A 25 23.44 -11.00 13.52
C ASP A 25 24.09 -9.64 13.78
N MET A 26 24.14 -9.23 15.04
CA MET A 26 24.57 -7.88 15.42
C MET A 26 25.62 -7.94 16.50
N ASP A 27 26.77 -7.34 16.22
CA ASP A 27 27.87 -7.18 17.18
C ASP A 27 27.77 -5.79 17.83
N GLY A 28 27.63 -5.72 19.16
CA GLY A 28 27.75 -4.48 19.92
C GLY A 28 26.49 -3.66 20.17
N ILE A 29 25.28 -4.17 19.86
CA ILE A 29 24.01 -3.51 20.22
C ILE A 29 23.25 -4.37 21.22
N GLU A 30 22.74 -3.73 22.28
CA GLU A 30 21.83 -4.36 23.23
C GLU A 30 20.54 -4.79 22.49
N LEU A 31 20.25 -6.09 22.53
CA LEU A 31 19.11 -6.70 21.87
C LEU A 31 17.76 -6.03 22.26
N SER A 32 17.65 -5.60 23.51
CA SER A 32 16.51 -4.88 24.04
C SER A 32 16.26 -3.55 23.32
N GLN A 33 17.29 -2.80 23.02
CA GLN A 33 17.17 -1.50 22.33
C GLN A 33 16.65 -1.64 20.90
N LEU A 34 17.05 -2.71 20.18
CA LEU A 34 16.52 -2.98 18.86
C LEU A 34 15.06 -3.42 18.91
N VAL A 35 14.70 -4.31 19.85
CA VAL A 35 13.33 -4.76 20.06
C VAL A 35 12.42 -3.57 20.36
N ASP A 36 12.84 -2.67 21.23
CA ASP A 36 12.07 -1.49 21.58
C ASP A 36 11.91 -0.52 20.41
N ALA A 37 12.99 -0.27 19.65
CA ALA A 37 12.96 0.60 18.48
C ALA A 37 12.01 0.08 17.36
N VAL A 38 11.97 -1.24 17.14
CA VAL A 38 11.11 -1.83 16.10
C VAL A 38 9.69 -1.98 16.57
N ASN A 39 9.44 -2.31 17.83
CA ASN A 39 8.09 -2.38 18.41
C ASN A 39 7.41 -1.01 18.45
N ALA A 40 8.18 0.08 18.65
CA ALA A 40 7.66 1.45 18.55
C ALA A 40 7.07 1.79 17.19
N HIS A 41 7.43 1.05 16.13
CA HIS A 41 6.94 1.24 14.76
C HIS A 41 5.87 0.20 14.34
N GLY A 42 5.29 -0.51 15.30
CA GLY A 42 4.18 -1.44 15.05
C GLY A 42 4.56 -2.76 14.39
N THR A 43 5.83 -3.12 14.40
CA THR A 43 6.32 -4.43 13.94
C THR A 43 6.66 -5.29 15.15
N LEU A 44 6.16 -6.52 15.22
CA LEU A 44 6.48 -7.44 16.30
C LEU A 44 7.85 -8.07 16.06
N LEU A 45 8.78 -7.82 16.97
CA LEU A 45 10.05 -8.53 17.07
C LEU A 45 10.02 -9.51 18.24
N ARG A 46 10.53 -10.68 17.99
CA ARG A 46 10.73 -11.71 18.98
C ARG A 46 12.19 -12.11 19.03
N ILE A 47 12.72 -12.28 20.24
CA ILE A 47 14.05 -12.89 20.43
C ILE A 47 13.94 -14.37 20.03
N ALA A 48 14.83 -14.84 19.15
CA ALA A 48 14.87 -16.23 18.78
C ALA A 48 15.40 -17.09 19.95
N ASP A 49 15.11 -18.41 19.92
CA ASP A 49 15.53 -19.35 20.96
C ASP A 49 17.07 -19.54 21.01
N GLN A 50 17.81 -18.99 20.04
CA GLN A 50 19.26 -18.96 20.05
C GLN A 50 19.78 -17.56 20.45
N PRO A 51 20.76 -17.47 21.37
CA PRO A 51 21.32 -16.18 21.78
C PRO A 51 21.90 -15.40 20.60
N GLY A 52 21.61 -14.12 20.53
CA GLY A 52 22.14 -13.21 19.49
C GLY A 52 21.34 -13.19 18.19
N GLN A 53 20.27 -13.95 18.04
CA GLN A 53 19.42 -13.92 16.84
C GLN A 53 18.07 -13.26 17.10
N ILE A 54 17.66 -12.40 16.17
CA ILE A 54 16.35 -11.75 16.17
C ILE A 54 15.55 -12.28 14.98
N VAL A 55 14.34 -12.75 15.25
CA VAL A 55 13.37 -13.13 14.22
C VAL A 55 12.31 -12.06 14.15
N VAL A 56 12.20 -11.40 13.00
CA VAL A 56 11.08 -10.52 12.68
C VAL A 56 9.91 -11.40 12.24
N GLU A 57 8.91 -11.53 13.07
CA GLU A 57 7.65 -12.20 12.70
C GLU A 57 6.59 -11.15 12.40
N ASP A 58 6.08 -11.16 11.18
CA ASP A 58 4.81 -10.53 10.91
C ASP A 58 3.71 -11.47 11.41
N SER A 59 3.06 -11.12 12.52
CA SER A 59 2.00 -11.91 13.15
C SER A 59 0.73 -11.98 12.29
N LEU A 60 0.64 -11.14 11.25
CA LEU A 60 -0.51 -11.13 10.36
C LEU A 60 -0.29 -12.07 9.17
N PRO A 61 -1.29 -12.89 8.83
CA PRO A 61 -1.22 -13.73 7.64
C PRO A 61 -0.94 -12.90 6.38
N PHE A 62 -0.18 -13.47 5.44
CA PHE A 62 0.07 -12.84 4.15
C PHE A 62 -1.25 -12.44 3.48
N GLY A 63 -1.36 -11.19 3.03
CA GLY A 63 -2.56 -10.66 2.35
C GLY A 63 -3.61 -10.05 3.28
N THR A 64 -3.42 -10.05 4.61
CA THR A 64 -4.31 -9.32 5.53
C THR A 64 -4.04 -7.82 5.55
N ARG A 65 -2.83 -7.40 5.18
CA ARG A 65 -2.48 -5.98 5.01
C ARG A 65 -2.79 -5.53 3.60
N LEU A 66 -3.40 -4.37 3.47
CA LEU A 66 -3.70 -3.73 2.20
C LEU A 66 -2.96 -2.40 2.14
N ASN A 67 -2.28 -2.15 1.01
CA ASN A 67 -1.63 -0.87 0.75
C ASN A 67 -2.66 0.09 0.16
N GLY A 68 -2.99 1.15 0.91
CA GLY A 68 -3.89 2.21 0.46
C GLY A 68 -3.14 3.48 0.08
N LEU A 69 -3.67 4.21 -0.90
CA LEU A 69 -3.22 5.54 -1.27
C LEU A 69 -4.44 6.45 -1.38
N CYS A 70 -4.33 7.66 -0.84
CA CYS A 70 -5.31 8.74 -1.00
C CYS A 70 -4.71 9.82 -1.90
N CYS A 71 -5.49 10.32 -2.87
CA CYS A 71 -5.11 11.45 -3.71
C CYS A 71 -6.35 12.19 -4.23
N SER A 72 -6.10 13.37 -4.83
CA SER A 72 -7.18 14.23 -5.33
C SER A 72 -7.99 13.59 -6.46
N THR A 73 -9.31 13.86 -6.46
CA THR A 73 -10.19 13.62 -7.60
C THR A 73 -9.80 14.42 -8.84
N ALA A 74 -8.98 15.46 -8.71
CA ALA A 74 -8.42 16.20 -9.85
C ALA A 74 -7.58 15.33 -10.80
N HIS A 75 -7.16 14.13 -10.38
CA HIS A 75 -6.45 13.18 -11.25
C HIS A 75 -7.33 12.37 -12.20
N ILE A 76 -8.64 12.56 -12.14
CA ILE A 76 -9.60 11.96 -13.07
C ILE A 76 -10.41 13.06 -13.78
N THR A 77 -11.02 12.75 -14.92
CA THR A 77 -11.86 13.70 -15.64
C THR A 77 -13.23 13.86 -14.97
N GLY A 78 -13.94 14.96 -15.21
CA GLY A 78 -15.32 15.15 -14.73
C GLY A 78 -16.29 14.06 -15.23
N GLU A 79 -16.04 13.52 -16.44
CA GLU A 79 -16.80 12.37 -16.97
C GLU A 79 -16.53 11.11 -16.15
N ASP A 80 -15.27 10.86 -15.78
CA ASP A 80 -14.90 9.74 -14.90
C ASP A 80 -15.54 9.88 -13.52
N ASN A 81 -15.54 11.10 -12.96
CA ASN A 81 -16.19 11.39 -11.69
C ASN A 81 -17.68 11.05 -11.72
N THR A 82 -18.41 11.57 -12.72
CA THR A 82 -19.83 11.25 -12.93
C THR A 82 -20.05 9.74 -13.10
N ARG A 83 -19.14 9.07 -13.81
CA ARG A 83 -19.26 7.62 -14.02
C ARG A 83 -19.02 6.82 -12.75
N LEU A 84 -18.04 7.18 -11.94
CA LEU A 84 -17.78 6.56 -10.64
C LEU A 84 -18.97 6.75 -9.68
N GLU A 85 -19.58 7.93 -9.68
CA GLU A 85 -20.81 8.20 -8.91
C GLU A 85 -21.93 7.23 -9.29
N GLN A 86 -22.20 7.07 -10.58
CA GLN A 86 -23.22 6.13 -11.05
C GLN A 86 -22.91 4.69 -10.63
N LEU A 87 -21.65 4.27 -10.77
CA LEU A 87 -21.23 2.91 -10.46
C LEU A 87 -21.29 2.58 -8.97
N SER A 88 -20.96 3.54 -8.11
CA SER A 88 -21.03 3.36 -6.65
C SER A 88 -22.48 3.23 -6.15
N LYS A 89 -23.42 3.96 -6.76
CA LYS A 89 -24.84 3.96 -6.39
C LYS A 89 -25.60 2.72 -6.90
N THR A 90 -25.19 2.12 -8.01
CA THR A 90 -25.94 1.01 -8.63
C THR A 90 -25.78 -0.33 -7.94
N GLY A 91 -24.87 -0.46 -6.98
CA GLY A 91 -24.62 -1.72 -6.25
C GLY A 91 -23.99 -2.85 -7.08
N HIS A 92 -23.88 -2.69 -8.41
CA HIS A 92 -23.26 -3.70 -9.29
C HIS A 92 -21.74 -3.77 -9.18
N CYS A 93 -21.12 -2.72 -8.63
CA CYS A 93 -19.67 -2.61 -8.49
C CYS A 93 -19.27 -2.47 -7.02
N GLN A 94 -19.46 -3.53 -6.23
CA GLN A 94 -19.17 -3.53 -4.77
C GLN A 94 -17.71 -3.22 -4.39
N TRP A 95 -16.83 -3.07 -5.36
CA TRP A 95 -15.43 -2.69 -5.16
C TRP A 95 -15.16 -1.20 -5.45
N ILE A 96 -16.20 -0.44 -5.87
CA ILE A 96 -16.22 1.01 -6.02
C ILE A 96 -17.24 1.54 -5.03
N LEU A 97 -16.78 2.28 -4.04
CA LEU A 97 -17.60 2.78 -2.93
C LEU A 97 -17.59 4.31 -2.95
N ASP A 98 -18.75 4.90 -2.70
CA ASP A 98 -18.88 6.32 -2.45
C ASP A 98 -18.42 6.62 -1.01
N THR A 99 -17.58 7.62 -0.82
CA THR A 99 -17.07 8.07 0.49
C THR A 99 -17.71 9.40 0.94
N GLY A 100 -18.64 9.94 0.17
CA GLY A 100 -19.28 11.25 0.40
C GLY A 100 -18.48 12.40 -0.23
N TYR A 101 -17.16 12.40 -0.15
CA TYR A 101 -16.27 13.39 -0.76
C TYR A 101 -15.43 12.82 -1.92
N GLY A 102 -15.75 11.62 -2.36
CA GLY A 102 -15.03 10.96 -3.45
C GLY A 102 -15.32 9.47 -3.52
N TYR A 103 -14.34 8.66 -3.92
CA TYR A 103 -14.54 7.23 -4.19
C TYR A 103 -13.39 6.38 -3.65
N LEU A 104 -13.74 5.25 -3.03
CA LEU A 104 -12.78 4.23 -2.64
C LEU A 104 -12.86 3.06 -3.61
N LEU A 105 -11.75 2.77 -4.29
CA LEU A 105 -11.63 1.68 -5.25
C LEU A 105 -10.79 0.55 -4.63
N ARG A 106 -11.39 -0.62 -4.41
CA ARG A 106 -10.69 -1.83 -3.93
C ARG A 106 -10.11 -2.58 -5.11
N LEU A 107 -8.92 -2.20 -5.56
CA LEU A 107 -8.29 -2.71 -6.78
C LEU A 107 -7.93 -4.19 -6.66
N ASN A 108 -7.54 -4.65 -5.47
CA ASN A 108 -7.24 -6.05 -5.17
C ASN A 108 -8.47 -6.99 -5.26
N ALA A 109 -9.69 -6.43 -5.23
CA ALA A 109 -10.91 -7.22 -5.42
C ALA A 109 -11.10 -7.72 -6.86
N ARG A 110 -10.24 -7.31 -7.80
CA ARG A 110 -10.31 -7.68 -9.23
C ARG A 110 -8.94 -8.06 -9.77
N ARG A 111 -8.90 -9.17 -10.52
CA ARG A 111 -7.65 -9.66 -11.14
C ARG A 111 -7.04 -8.66 -12.12
N HIS A 112 -7.88 -7.90 -12.85
CA HIS A 112 -7.46 -6.91 -13.84
C HIS A 112 -8.29 -5.62 -13.69
N PRO A 113 -8.06 -4.82 -12.64
CA PRO A 113 -8.90 -3.66 -12.33
C PRO A 113 -8.96 -2.65 -13.49
N ALA A 114 -7.83 -2.33 -14.13
CA ALA A 114 -7.80 -1.38 -15.24
C ALA A 114 -8.61 -1.84 -16.46
N LEU A 115 -8.62 -3.15 -16.78
CA LEU A 115 -9.47 -3.68 -17.85
C LEU A 115 -10.94 -3.62 -17.47
N ARG A 116 -11.26 -3.90 -16.21
CA ARG A 116 -12.63 -3.80 -15.73
C ARG A 116 -13.14 -2.37 -15.79
N LEU A 117 -12.31 -1.39 -15.40
CA LEU A 117 -12.66 0.03 -15.51
C LEU A 117 -12.88 0.46 -16.97
N LYS A 118 -12.11 -0.09 -17.93
CA LYS A 118 -12.37 0.12 -19.36
C LYS A 118 -13.77 -0.37 -19.76
N GLN A 119 -14.16 -1.55 -19.32
CA GLN A 119 -15.51 -2.12 -19.62
C GLN A 119 -16.62 -1.29 -18.97
N LEU A 120 -16.33 -0.66 -17.82
CA LEU A 120 -17.23 0.22 -17.11
C LEU A 120 -17.29 1.64 -17.69
N GLY A 121 -16.52 1.96 -18.74
CA GLY A 121 -16.56 3.22 -19.46
C GLY A 121 -15.61 4.30 -18.92
N LEU A 122 -14.70 3.97 -17.99
CA LEU A 122 -13.72 4.94 -17.47
C LEU A 122 -12.67 5.30 -18.52
N SER A 123 -12.22 6.54 -18.51
CA SER A 123 -11.31 7.11 -19.49
C SER A 123 -9.94 6.41 -19.51
N LYS A 124 -9.15 6.70 -20.54
CA LYS A 124 -7.76 6.25 -20.61
C LYS A 124 -6.91 6.91 -19.50
N ALA A 125 -7.21 8.15 -19.14
CA ALA A 125 -6.50 8.90 -18.11
C ALA A 125 -6.68 8.22 -16.74
N CYS A 126 -7.92 7.99 -16.31
CA CYS A 126 -8.22 7.27 -15.06
C CYS A 126 -7.55 5.89 -15.01
N ARG A 127 -7.59 5.12 -16.09
CA ARG A 127 -6.95 3.81 -16.16
C ARG A 127 -5.43 3.88 -16.13
N LYS A 128 -4.81 4.89 -16.75
CA LYS A 128 -3.37 5.16 -16.69
C LYS A 128 -2.94 5.42 -15.25
N LEU A 129 -3.66 6.30 -14.54
CA LEU A 129 -3.44 6.55 -13.12
C LEU A 129 -3.41 5.24 -12.32
N ILE A 130 -4.44 4.43 -12.43
CA ILE A 130 -4.56 3.18 -11.68
C ILE A 130 -3.45 2.18 -12.03
N VAL A 131 -3.11 2.03 -13.32
CA VAL A 131 -2.00 1.16 -13.74
C VAL A 131 -0.67 1.65 -13.17
N THR A 132 -0.43 2.97 -13.19
CA THR A 132 0.78 3.57 -12.64
C THR A 132 0.87 3.29 -11.14
N LEU A 133 -0.18 3.59 -10.39
CA LEU A 133 -0.19 3.40 -8.94
C LEU A 133 -0.06 1.92 -8.53
N THR A 134 -0.75 1.02 -9.23
CA THR A 134 -0.65 -0.42 -8.92
C THR A 134 0.72 -0.99 -9.26
N ARG A 135 1.37 -0.56 -10.35
CA ARG A 135 2.68 -1.09 -10.78
C ARG A 135 3.85 -0.55 -9.97
N TYR A 136 3.86 0.76 -9.69
CA TYR A 136 5.00 1.40 -9.04
C TYR A 136 4.87 1.47 -7.52
N HIS A 137 3.63 1.56 -7.01
CA HIS A 137 3.38 1.71 -5.58
C HIS A 137 2.72 0.50 -4.94
N HIS A 138 2.41 -0.54 -5.74
CA HIS A 138 1.80 -1.80 -5.28
C HIS A 138 0.57 -1.58 -4.41
N ILE A 139 -0.30 -0.61 -4.78
CA ILE A 139 -1.51 -0.31 -4.03
C ILE A 139 -2.60 -1.35 -4.28
N ASP A 140 -3.33 -1.66 -3.23
CA ASP A 140 -4.53 -2.50 -3.22
C ASP A 140 -5.81 -1.68 -3.21
N ILE A 141 -5.73 -0.49 -2.61
CA ILE A 141 -6.85 0.43 -2.44
C ILE A 141 -6.44 1.82 -2.91
N LEU A 142 -7.29 2.45 -3.71
CA LEU A 142 -7.18 3.86 -4.09
C LEU A 142 -8.37 4.62 -3.53
N HIS A 143 -8.11 5.66 -2.73
CA HIS A 143 -9.09 6.65 -2.33
C HIS A 143 -8.88 7.92 -3.16
N LEU A 144 -9.85 8.24 -4.00
CA LEU A 144 -9.95 9.51 -4.70
C LEU A 144 -10.80 10.44 -3.82
N ASP A 145 -10.22 11.53 -3.35
CA ASP A 145 -10.84 12.46 -2.42
C ASP A 145 -10.83 13.88 -3.00
N ALA A 146 -11.94 14.61 -2.88
CA ALA A 146 -12.05 15.98 -3.37
C ALA A 146 -11.06 16.92 -2.66
N ASP A 147 -10.79 16.66 -1.37
CA ASP A 147 -9.85 17.42 -0.56
C ASP A 147 -8.44 16.77 -0.51
N GLY A 148 -8.23 15.72 -1.30
CA GLY A 148 -6.96 15.01 -1.35
C GLY A 148 -5.84 15.78 -2.05
N ASP A 149 -4.60 15.47 -1.68
CA ASP A 149 -3.43 16.06 -2.33
C ASP A 149 -3.24 15.56 -3.76
N THR A 150 -2.71 16.44 -4.62
CA THR A 150 -2.30 16.06 -5.96
C THR A 150 -0.95 15.35 -5.95
N LEU A 151 -0.84 14.28 -6.75
CA LEU A 151 0.40 13.53 -6.87
C LEU A 151 1.37 14.20 -7.85
N PRO A 152 2.65 14.37 -7.49
CA PRO A 152 3.63 14.98 -8.37
C PRO A 152 3.84 14.15 -9.64
N GLY A 153 3.87 14.81 -10.79
CA GLY A 153 4.10 14.17 -12.10
C GLY A 153 2.91 13.37 -12.65
N VAL A 154 1.74 13.49 -12.04
CA VAL A 154 0.48 12.89 -12.53
C VAL A 154 -0.40 13.99 -13.10
N ASP A 155 -1.03 13.71 -14.26
CA ASP A 155 -1.92 14.64 -14.93
C ASP A 155 -3.08 15.07 -14.00
N THR A 156 -3.49 16.34 -14.05
CA THR A 156 -4.64 16.88 -13.35
C THR A 156 -5.63 17.48 -14.36
N PHE A 157 -6.89 17.51 -14.01
CA PHE A 157 -8.00 18.00 -14.84
C PHE A 157 -8.81 19.02 -14.05
N ASP A 158 -9.16 20.13 -14.70
CA ASP A 158 -10.05 21.14 -14.15
C ASP A 158 -11.51 20.81 -14.53
N TRP A 159 -12.36 20.62 -13.54
CA TRP A 159 -13.83 20.38 -13.71
C TRP A 159 -14.60 20.69 -12.43
#